data_a5a6eebdfbdaee96073b52f6f9c7eba4
#
_entry.id   a5a6eebdfbdaee96073b52f6f9c7eba4
#
_cell.length_a   1.000
_cell.length_b   1.000
_cell.length_c   1.000
_cell.angle_alpha   90.00
_cell.angle_beta   90.00
_cell.angle_gamma   90.00
#
_symmetry.space_group_name_H-M   'P 1'
#
loop_
_entity.id
_entity.type
_entity.pdbx_description
1 polymer ?
#
loop_
_entity_poly.entity_id
_entity_poly.type
_entity_poly.pdbx_seq_one_letter_code
_entity_poly.pdbx_strand_id
1 'polypeptide(L)'
;MSALSSALPDFPWDLLEPAKTLAAAHPDGIVDLSVGTPVDPVPPAVQEALSATSDSPGYPLTAGTPALRAAIAGWLARACGTTGEPGVLPTIGSKELVAWLPTLLGVRPGDVVVIPSVCYPTYEVGARLAGAEVIRSDSLTAVGPDRRVKLIWINSPSNPTGRVLPAAHLRKVVDWARERGVTVVSDECYLSLGWETTPVSVLADEVTGGDHTGVLAVHSLSKRSNLAGYRAGFVGGDPALVAELLAVRKHAGMIVPAPVQAAMIAALTDETHVADQRARYAARRDTLRTALTKAGFEISHSEAGLYLWATRDEDCWATVDRLARRGILAAPGAFYGPAAARHVRIAMTATDERVAAAADRLAEPFTD
;
A
#
# COMPACT_ATOMS: atom_id res chain seq x y z
N MET A 1 -14.76 11.44 -28.54
CA MET A 1 -14.30 10.60 -27.41
C MET A 1 -13.21 11.38 -26.67
N SER A 2 -13.41 11.67 -25.39
CA SER A 2 -12.32 12.25 -24.57
C SER A 2 -11.24 11.19 -24.32
N ALA A 3 -9.97 11.58 -24.26
CA ALA A 3 -8.89 10.66 -23.90
C ALA A 3 -9.11 10.13 -22.49
N LEU A 4 -8.77 8.86 -22.23
CA LEU A 4 -8.91 8.26 -20.91
C LEU A 4 -8.18 9.05 -19.81
N SER A 5 -7.02 9.65 -20.18
CA SER A 5 -6.24 10.51 -19.27
C SER A 5 -7.01 11.73 -18.75
N SER A 6 -7.98 12.27 -19.53
CA SER A 6 -8.75 13.42 -19.07
C SER A 6 -9.79 13.10 -17.99
N ALA A 7 -10.06 11.81 -17.75
CA ALA A 7 -10.93 11.36 -16.67
C ALA A 7 -10.18 11.14 -15.34
N LEU A 8 -8.84 11.17 -15.38
CA LEU A 8 -7.99 10.94 -14.22
C LEU A 8 -7.65 12.26 -13.52
N PRO A 9 -7.45 12.24 -12.19
CA PRO A 9 -6.92 13.40 -11.48
C PRO A 9 -5.45 13.63 -11.88
N ASP A 10 -4.97 14.85 -11.64
CA ASP A 10 -3.55 15.16 -11.77
C ASP A 10 -2.71 14.21 -10.94
N PHE A 11 -1.51 13.88 -11.44
CA PHE A 11 -0.63 12.99 -10.68
C PHE A 11 -0.09 13.73 -9.44
N PRO A 12 -0.44 13.29 -8.21
CA PRO A 12 -0.21 14.10 -7.02
C PRO A 12 1.24 14.51 -6.79
N TRP A 13 2.20 13.65 -7.16
CA TRP A 13 3.63 13.93 -6.94
C TRP A 13 4.20 15.00 -7.86
N ASP A 14 3.57 15.28 -9.01
CA ASP A 14 3.96 16.41 -9.89
C ASP A 14 3.71 17.73 -9.19
N LEU A 15 2.72 17.81 -8.30
CA LEU A 15 2.41 19.01 -7.51
C LEU A 15 3.48 19.30 -6.42
N LEU A 16 4.35 18.33 -6.10
CA LEU A 16 5.44 18.51 -5.13
C LEU A 16 6.68 19.18 -5.71
N GLU A 17 6.78 19.36 -7.01
CA GLU A 17 8.02 19.86 -7.65
C GLU A 17 8.49 21.21 -7.11
N PRO A 18 7.63 22.21 -6.81
CA PRO A 18 8.06 23.46 -6.16
C PRO A 18 8.69 23.24 -4.78
N ALA A 19 8.04 22.42 -3.93
CA ALA A 19 8.55 22.11 -2.60
C ALA A 19 9.85 21.28 -2.65
N LYS A 20 9.96 20.39 -3.62
CA LYS A 20 11.17 19.59 -3.87
C LYS A 20 12.35 20.47 -4.30
N THR A 21 12.11 21.41 -5.21
CA THR A 21 13.13 22.41 -5.62
C THR A 21 13.60 23.23 -4.43
N LEU A 22 12.67 23.70 -3.60
CA LEU A 22 13.00 24.44 -2.39
C LEU A 22 13.82 23.60 -1.41
N ALA A 23 13.41 22.36 -1.14
CA ALA A 23 14.12 21.46 -0.25
C ALA A 23 15.54 21.08 -0.76
N ALA A 24 15.68 20.95 -2.09
CA ALA A 24 16.96 20.64 -2.72
C ALA A 24 17.97 21.80 -2.65
N ALA A 25 17.52 23.02 -2.45
CA ALA A 25 18.38 24.21 -2.27
C ALA A 25 19.06 24.28 -0.87
N HIS A 26 18.71 23.38 0.06
CA HIS A 26 19.36 23.32 1.36
C HIS A 26 20.85 22.95 1.22
N PRO A 27 21.78 23.64 1.93
CA PRO A 27 23.23 23.42 1.78
C PRO A 27 23.67 21.96 1.94
N ASP A 28 23.05 21.22 2.86
CA ASP A 28 23.34 19.80 3.13
C ASP A 28 22.46 18.85 2.29
N GLY A 29 21.80 19.37 1.26
CA GLY A 29 20.95 18.62 0.35
C GLY A 29 19.59 18.22 0.95
N ILE A 30 18.72 17.72 0.09
CA ILE A 30 17.36 17.31 0.43
C ILE A 30 17.32 16.03 1.27
N VAL A 31 16.41 15.97 2.25
CA VAL A 31 15.93 14.73 2.89
C VAL A 31 14.52 14.46 2.39
N ASP A 32 14.38 13.52 1.45
CA ASP A 32 13.08 13.18 0.88
C ASP A 32 12.39 12.10 1.73
N LEU A 33 11.36 12.51 2.46
CA LEU A 33 10.46 11.67 3.26
C LEU A 33 9.04 11.63 2.66
N SER A 34 8.86 12.08 1.42
CA SER A 34 7.55 12.14 0.77
C SER A 34 7.11 10.80 0.18
N VAL A 35 8.04 9.98 -0.31
CA VAL A 35 7.76 8.71 -1.00
C VAL A 35 8.28 7.54 -0.20
N GLY A 36 7.41 6.55 0.08
CA GLY A 36 7.80 5.32 0.76
C GLY A 36 8.58 4.36 -0.13
N THR A 37 9.69 4.79 -0.73
CA THR A 37 10.56 3.95 -1.55
C THR A 37 11.68 3.36 -0.69
N PRO A 38 11.85 2.02 -0.63
CA PRO A 38 12.96 1.41 0.09
C PRO A 38 14.31 1.91 -0.44
N VAL A 39 15.24 2.14 0.49
CA VAL A 39 16.62 2.56 0.19
C VAL A 39 17.65 1.52 0.64
N ASP A 40 17.23 0.57 1.45
CA ASP A 40 18.08 -0.52 1.92
C ASP A 40 18.26 -1.59 0.83
N PRO A 41 19.36 -2.35 0.84
CA PRO A 41 19.65 -3.36 -0.17
C PRO A 41 18.56 -4.44 -0.25
N VAL A 42 18.38 -4.99 -1.44
CA VAL A 42 17.63 -6.23 -1.66
C VAL A 42 18.34 -7.38 -0.95
N PRO A 43 17.63 -8.29 -0.25
CA PRO A 43 18.26 -9.42 0.45
C PRO A 43 19.12 -10.28 -0.50
N PRO A 44 20.32 -10.74 -0.09
CA PRO A 44 21.24 -11.50 -0.95
C PRO A 44 20.59 -12.74 -1.58
N ALA A 45 19.85 -13.55 -0.81
CA ALA A 45 19.19 -14.74 -1.32
C ALA A 45 18.17 -14.44 -2.43
N VAL A 46 17.54 -13.25 -2.38
CA VAL A 46 16.60 -12.79 -3.42
C VAL A 46 17.37 -12.39 -4.69
N GLN A 47 18.53 -11.72 -4.55
CA GLN A 47 19.41 -11.37 -5.67
C GLN A 47 19.98 -12.62 -6.34
N GLU A 48 20.38 -13.62 -5.56
CA GLU A 48 20.88 -14.92 -6.04
C GLU A 48 19.79 -15.66 -6.83
N ALA A 49 18.56 -15.73 -6.31
CA ALA A 49 17.44 -16.38 -6.99
C ALA A 49 17.11 -15.70 -8.33
N LEU A 50 17.15 -14.37 -8.37
CA LEU A 50 16.94 -13.60 -9.60
C LEU A 50 18.04 -13.91 -10.61
N SER A 51 19.30 -13.89 -10.17
CA SER A 51 20.47 -14.10 -11.04
C SER A 51 20.51 -15.52 -11.59
N ALA A 52 20.18 -16.52 -10.78
CA ALA A 52 20.12 -17.94 -11.18
C ALA A 52 19.09 -18.23 -12.27
N THR A 53 18.11 -17.33 -12.45
CA THR A 53 17.05 -17.45 -13.45
C THR A 53 17.12 -16.37 -14.53
N SER A 54 18.28 -15.70 -14.69
CA SER A 54 18.49 -14.64 -15.69
C SER A 54 18.37 -15.15 -17.12
N ASP A 55 18.76 -16.40 -17.38
CA ASP A 55 18.56 -17.07 -18.68
C ASP A 55 17.17 -17.73 -18.72
N SER A 56 16.17 -16.97 -19.11
CA SER A 56 14.76 -17.36 -19.16
C SER A 56 14.13 -16.93 -20.49
N PRO A 57 14.48 -17.59 -21.62
CA PRO A 57 14.01 -17.17 -22.96
C PRO A 57 12.52 -17.46 -23.20
N GLY A 58 11.90 -18.35 -22.43
CA GLY A 58 10.49 -18.73 -22.59
C GLY A 58 9.53 -17.77 -21.89
N TYR A 59 8.28 -17.68 -22.38
CA TYR A 59 7.23 -16.92 -21.70
C TYR A 59 6.90 -17.53 -20.33
N PRO A 60 6.88 -16.72 -19.26
CA PRO A 60 6.46 -17.21 -17.95
C PRO A 60 4.95 -17.44 -17.88
N LEU A 61 4.52 -18.24 -16.90
CA LEU A 61 3.10 -18.47 -16.64
C LEU A 61 2.47 -17.24 -15.95
N THR A 62 1.35 -16.75 -16.48
CA THR A 62 0.57 -15.67 -15.85
C THR A 62 0.10 -16.05 -14.46
N ALA A 63 -0.29 -17.32 -14.25
CA ALA A 63 -0.67 -17.86 -12.95
C ALA A 63 0.50 -17.95 -11.95
N GLY A 64 1.73 -17.72 -12.40
CA GLY A 64 2.94 -18.07 -11.67
C GLY A 64 3.28 -19.57 -11.75
N THR A 65 4.54 -19.90 -11.46
CA THR A 65 4.96 -21.30 -11.37
C THR A 65 4.25 -22.03 -10.23
N PRO A 66 4.13 -23.37 -10.28
CA PRO A 66 3.58 -24.12 -9.14
C PRO A 66 4.32 -23.84 -7.83
N ALA A 67 5.64 -23.70 -7.88
CA ALA A 67 6.46 -23.36 -6.72
C ALA A 67 6.13 -21.96 -6.16
N LEU A 68 5.91 -20.96 -7.02
CA LEU A 68 5.51 -19.63 -6.58
C LEU A 68 4.12 -19.63 -5.96
N ARG A 69 3.15 -20.31 -6.56
CA ARG A 69 1.81 -20.42 -5.97
C ARG A 69 1.84 -21.10 -4.61
N ALA A 70 2.63 -22.18 -4.46
CA ALA A 70 2.82 -22.85 -3.19
C ALA A 70 3.49 -21.92 -2.14
N ALA A 71 4.51 -21.14 -2.54
CA ALA A 71 5.16 -20.17 -1.66
C ALA A 71 4.18 -19.07 -1.20
N ILE A 72 3.34 -18.55 -2.09
CA ILE A 72 2.31 -17.55 -1.75
C ILE A 72 1.29 -18.16 -0.79
N ALA A 73 0.72 -19.34 -1.10
CA ALA A 73 -0.27 -19.99 -0.25
C ALA A 73 0.30 -20.31 1.14
N GLY A 74 1.52 -20.82 1.20
CA GLY A 74 2.21 -21.07 2.46
C GLY A 74 2.47 -19.82 3.27
N TRP A 75 2.77 -18.69 2.60
CA TRP A 75 2.93 -17.41 3.27
C TRP A 75 1.58 -16.90 3.81
N LEU A 76 0.49 -16.98 3.03
CA LEU A 76 -0.86 -16.61 3.49
C LEU A 76 -1.27 -17.42 4.73
N ALA A 77 -1.02 -18.72 4.74
CA ALA A 77 -1.31 -19.56 5.90
C ALA A 77 -0.55 -19.08 7.16
N ARG A 78 0.74 -18.78 7.02
CA ARG A 78 1.57 -18.35 8.17
C ARG A 78 1.32 -16.91 8.60
N ALA A 79 1.23 -15.98 7.65
CA ALA A 79 1.19 -14.54 7.94
C ALA A 79 -0.24 -14.01 8.10
N CYS A 80 -1.21 -14.60 7.44
CA CYS A 80 -2.60 -14.16 7.46
C CYS A 80 -3.51 -15.03 8.33
N GLY A 81 -3.03 -16.19 8.82
CA GLY A 81 -3.84 -17.09 9.66
C GLY A 81 -5.02 -17.70 8.92
N THR A 82 -4.85 -18.03 7.63
CA THR A 82 -5.86 -18.70 6.82
C THR A 82 -5.60 -20.22 6.79
N THR A 83 -6.64 -21.01 7.05
CA THR A 83 -6.59 -22.49 7.00
C THR A 83 -7.22 -23.05 5.72
N GLY A 84 -7.99 -22.25 5.00
CA GLY A 84 -8.59 -22.64 3.73
C GLY A 84 -7.58 -22.65 2.56
N GLU A 85 -8.05 -22.99 1.37
CA GLU A 85 -7.28 -22.95 0.12
C GLU A 85 -7.61 -21.67 -0.67
N PRO A 86 -7.02 -20.51 -0.35
CA PRO A 86 -7.28 -19.29 -1.12
C PRO A 86 -6.74 -19.45 -2.55
N GLY A 87 -7.46 -18.88 -3.51
CA GLY A 87 -6.90 -18.61 -4.82
C GLY A 87 -5.70 -17.66 -4.66
N VAL A 88 -4.65 -17.83 -5.48
CA VAL A 88 -3.46 -16.97 -5.45
C VAL A 88 -3.01 -16.61 -6.85
N LEU A 89 -2.56 -15.35 -7.03
CA LEU A 89 -2.10 -14.85 -8.33
C LEU A 89 -0.98 -13.81 -8.14
N PRO A 90 0.21 -14.01 -8.73
CA PRO A 90 1.26 -13.01 -8.73
C PRO A 90 0.90 -11.81 -9.63
N THR A 91 1.36 -10.62 -9.25
CA THR A 91 1.05 -9.36 -9.95
C THR A 91 2.30 -8.50 -10.14
N ILE A 92 2.25 -7.60 -11.11
CA ILE A 92 3.35 -6.66 -11.44
C ILE A 92 3.37 -5.52 -10.41
N GLY A 93 3.66 -5.87 -9.15
CA GLY A 93 3.46 -5.04 -7.97
C GLY A 93 1.98 -4.87 -7.63
N SER A 94 1.72 -4.32 -6.43
CA SER A 94 0.34 -4.06 -5.98
C SER A 94 -0.31 -2.87 -6.67
N LYS A 95 0.45 -1.80 -7.00
CA LYS A 95 -0.13 -0.58 -7.61
C LYS A 95 -0.81 -0.85 -8.95
N GLU A 96 -0.21 -1.65 -9.79
CA GLU A 96 -0.80 -2.04 -11.08
C GLU A 96 -2.12 -2.76 -10.86
N LEU A 97 -2.14 -3.77 -9.98
CA LEU A 97 -3.36 -4.50 -9.67
C LEU A 97 -4.44 -3.57 -9.08
N VAL A 98 -4.10 -2.72 -8.12
CA VAL A 98 -5.05 -1.77 -7.49
C VAL A 98 -5.70 -0.88 -8.53
N ALA A 99 -4.92 -0.37 -9.50
CA ALA A 99 -5.45 0.49 -10.55
C ALA A 99 -6.39 -0.25 -11.51
N TRP A 100 -6.09 -1.49 -11.84
CA TRP A 100 -6.87 -2.25 -12.82
C TRP A 100 -7.96 -3.14 -12.21
N LEU A 101 -7.91 -3.41 -10.91
CA LEU A 101 -8.79 -4.39 -10.26
C LEU A 101 -10.29 -4.14 -10.49
N PRO A 102 -10.83 -2.91 -10.33
CA PRO A 102 -12.24 -2.67 -10.60
C PRO A 102 -12.63 -3.07 -12.03
N THR A 103 -11.84 -2.64 -13.01
CA THR A 103 -12.07 -3.00 -14.43
C THR A 103 -11.98 -4.51 -14.66
N LEU A 104 -10.97 -5.17 -14.09
CA LEU A 104 -10.75 -6.62 -14.24
C LEU A 104 -11.86 -7.45 -13.59
N LEU A 105 -12.54 -6.93 -12.57
CA LEU A 105 -13.69 -7.52 -11.90
C LEU A 105 -15.04 -7.13 -12.55
N GLY A 106 -15.01 -6.46 -13.70
CA GLY A 106 -16.22 -6.11 -14.46
C GLY A 106 -17.01 -4.93 -13.90
N VAL A 107 -16.42 -4.11 -13.03
CA VAL A 107 -17.00 -2.81 -12.62
C VAL A 107 -17.09 -1.89 -13.85
N ARG A 108 -18.20 -1.18 -14.00
CA ARG A 108 -18.54 -0.41 -15.20
C ARG A 108 -19.26 0.90 -14.87
N PRO A 109 -19.50 1.78 -15.85
CA PRO A 109 -20.27 3.00 -15.64
C PRO A 109 -21.65 2.72 -15.04
N GLY A 110 -22.00 3.49 -13.99
CA GLY A 110 -23.22 3.31 -13.20
C GLY A 110 -23.03 2.46 -11.94
N ASP A 111 -21.92 1.74 -11.82
CA ASP A 111 -21.53 1.07 -10.58
C ASP A 111 -20.82 2.03 -9.62
N VAL A 112 -20.71 1.64 -8.36
CA VAL A 112 -20.08 2.41 -7.27
C VAL A 112 -18.94 1.61 -6.66
N VAL A 113 -17.80 2.27 -6.46
CA VAL A 113 -16.68 1.77 -5.67
C VAL A 113 -16.57 2.58 -4.39
N VAL A 114 -16.58 1.91 -3.25
CA VAL A 114 -16.38 2.55 -1.93
C VAL A 114 -14.89 2.51 -1.59
N ILE A 115 -14.35 3.66 -1.20
CA ILE A 115 -12.96 3.80 -0.75
C ILE A 115 -12.93 4.49 0.62
N PRO A 116 -11.89 4.30 1.45
CA PRO A 116 -11.76 5.02 2.72
C PRO A 116 -11.72 6.54 2.52
N SER A 117 -12.18 7.30 3.51
CA SER A 117 -12.22 8.78 3.47
C SER A 117 -10.83 9.39 3.29
N VAL A 118 -9.82 8.82 3.93
CA VAL A 118 -8.40 9.14 3.77
C VAL A 118 -7.70 7.88 3.29
N CYS A 119 -7.21 7.87 2.05
CA CYS A 119 -6.69 6.65 1.45
C CYS A 119 -5.68 6.87 0.34
N TYR A 120 -5.04 5.79 -0.06
CA TYR A 120 -4.12 5.76 -1.18
C TYR A 120 -4.82 6.20 -2.49
N PRO A 121 -4.33 7.23 -3.19
CA PRO A 121 -5.03 7.83 -4.35
C PRO A 121 -5.40 6.86 -5.47
N THR A 122 -4.64 5.78 -5.61
CA THR A 122 -4.84 4.82 -6.71
C THR A 122 -6.17 4.06 -6.62
N TYR A 123 -6.82 3.98 -5.45
CA TYR A 123 -8.17 3.38 -5.35
C TYR A 123 -9.19 4.18 -6.18
N GLU A 124 -9.16 5.51 -6.07
CA GLU A 124 -10.00 6.38 -6.89
C GLU A 124 -9.64 6.30 -8.37
N VAL A 125 -8.34 6.28 -8.69
CA VAL A 125 -7.87 6.09 -10.08
C VAL A 125 -8.44 4.82 -10.68
N GLY A 126 -8.42 3.70 -9.96
CA GLY A 126 -8.96 2.42 -10.42
C GLY A 126 -10.47 2.47 -10.67
N ALA A 127 -11.23 3.10 -9.77
CA ALA A 127 -12.66 3.29 -9.97
C ALA A 127 -12.96 4.15 -11.22
N ARG A 128 -12.22 5.25 -11.41
CA ARG A 128 -12.37 6.13 -12.58
C ARG A 128 -11.98 5.44 -13.89
N LEU A 129 -10.96 4.59 -13.89
CA LEU A 129 -10.58 3.78 -15.06
C LEU A 129 -11.70 2.82 -15.46
N ALA A 130 -12.46 2.29 -14.51
CA ALA A 130 -13.65 1.47 -14.75
C ALA A 130 -14.89 2.31 -15.12
N GLY A 131 -14.82 3.65 -15.04
CA GLY A 131 -15.97 4.55 -15.26
C GLY A 131 -16.96 4.54 -14.10
N ALA A 132 -16.61 4.01 -12.95
CA ALA A 132 -17.48 3.92 -11.78
C ALA A 132 -17.51 5.23 -10.98
N GLU A 133 -18.61 5.41 -10.25
CA GLU A 133 -18.73 6.43 -9.22
C GLU A 133 -17.91 6.05 -7.98
N VAL A 134 -17.42 7.06 -7.23
CA VAL A 134 -16.65 6.85 -6.00
C VAL A 134 -17.39 7.39 -4.81
N ILE A 135 -17.57 6.57 -3.78
CA ILE A 135 -18.02 6.99 -2.45
C ILE A 135 -16.83 6.89 -1.48
N ARG A 136 -16.46 8.02 -0.88
CA ARG A 136 -15.47 8.06 0.21
C ARG A 136 -16.17 7.91 1.54
N SER A 137 -15.96 6.79 2.23
CA SER A 137 -16.60 6.53 3.53
C SER A 137 -15.86 5.49 4.35
N ASP A 138 -15.73 5.76 5.65
CA ASP A 138 -15.25 4.80 6.65
C ASP A 138 -16.44 4.14 7.40
N SER A 139 -17.68 4.43 6.98
CA SER A 139 -18.91 3.97 7.61
C SER A 139 -19.81 3.22 6.63
N LEU A 140 -20.04 1.93 6.88
CA LEU A 140 -20.99 1.12 6.11
C LEU A 140 -22.42 1.64 6.23
N THR A 141 -22.78 2.22 7.36
CA THR A 141 -24.09 2.84 7.57
C THR A 141 -24.30 4.05 6.67
N ALA A 142 -23.25 4.84 6.47
CA ALA A 142 -23.31 6.00 5.56
C ALA A 142 -23.37 5.59 4.07
N VAL A 143 -22.77 4.45 3.71
CA VAL A 143 -22.91 3.86 2.36
C VAL A 143 -24.34 3.39 2.12
N GLY A 144 -25.01 2.87 3.16
CA GLY A 144 -26.40 2.46 3.08
C GLY A 144 -26.67 1.25 2.18
N PRO A 145 -27.92 1.10 1.68
CA PRO A 145 -28.32 -0.05 0.87
C PRO A 145 -28.16 0.16 -0.65
N ASP A 146 -27.21 1.00 -1.10
CA ASP A 146 -27.03 1.29 -2.51
C ASP A 146 -26.61 0.01 -3.29
N ARG A 147 -27.51 -0.51 -4.13
CA ARG A 147 -27.29 -1.71 -4.93
C ARG A 147 -26.27 -1.53 -6.07
N ARG A 148 -25.86 -0.30 -6.34
CA ARG A 148 -24.81 0.00 -7.31
C ARG A 148 -23.41 -0.28 -6.76
N VAL A 149 -23.25 -0.41 -5.44
CA VAL A 149 -21.96 -0.75 -4.82
C VAL A 149 -21.55 -2.14 -5.27
N LYS A 150 -20.40 -2.25 -5.93
CA LYS A 150 -19.82 -3.51 -6.42
C LYS A 150 -18.54 -3.89 -5.70
N LEU A 151 -17.80 -2.90 -5.21
CA LEU A 151 -16.49 -3.11 -4.60
C LEU A 151 -16.28 -2.13 -3.43
N ILE A 152 -15.72 -2.66 -2.34
CA ILE A 152 -15.24 -1.87 -1.21
C ILE A 152 -13.75 -2.11 -1.04
N TRP A 153 -12.97 -1.01 -1.00
CA TRP A 153 -11.57 -1.04 -0.60
C TRP A 153 -11.45 -0.88 0.91
N ILE A 154 -10.66 -1.76 1.52
CA ILE A 154 -10.11 -1.63 2.87
C ILE A 154 -8.61 -1.46 2.73
N ASN A 155 -7.99 -0.69 3.62
CA ASN A 155 -6.54 -0.60 3.71
C ASN A 155 -6.10 -0.69 5.18
N SER A 156 -5.59 -1.83 5.56
CA SER A 156 -5.13 -2.11 6.94
C SER A 156 -3.88 -3.00 6.92
N PRO A 157 -2.74 -2.47 7.41
CA PRO A 157 -2.49 -1.11 7.89
C PRO A 157 -2.63 -0.04 6.80
N SER A 158 -3.16 1.12 7.19
CA SER A 158 -3.53 2.18 6.24
C SER A 158 -2.34 3.00 5.74
N ASN A 159 -2.34 3.31 4.48
CA ASN A 159 -1.58 4.43 3.89
C ASN A 159 -2.58 5.56 3.58
N PRO A 160 -2.48 6.75 4.23
CA PRO A 160 -1.26 7.27 4.88
C PRO A 160 -1.21 7.12 6.41
N THR A 161 -2.33 6.76 7.07
CA THR A 161 -2.51 7.00 8.51
C THR A 161 -1.80 6.02 9.43
N GLY A 162 -1.42 4.84 8.94
CA GLY A 162 -0.86 3.76 9.76
C GLY A 162 -1.88 3.11 10.71
N ARG A 163 -3.18 3.43 10.57
CA ARG A 163 -4.25 2.85 11.38
C ARG A 163 -4.43 1.37 11.06
N VAL A 164 -4.67 0.57 12.09
CA VAL A 164 -4.98 -0.86 11.98
C VAL A 164 -6.45 -1.08 12.32
N LEU A 165 -7.16 -1.79 11.45
CA LEU A 165 -8.54 -2.18 11.69
C LEU A 165 -8.58 -3.48 12.49
N PRO A 166 -9.33 -3.54 13.59
CA PRO A 166 -9.46 -4.77 14.38
C PRO A 166 -10.28 -5.85 13.64
N ALA A 167 -10.00 -7.13 13.91
CA ALA A 167 -10.68 -8.27 13.30
C ALA A 167 -12.21 -8.17 13.34
N ALA A 168 -12.76 -7.72 14.46
CA ALA A 168 -14.22 -7.53 14.61
C ALA A 168 -14.80 -6.50 13.62
N HIS A 169 -14.02 -5.47 13.26
CA HIS A 169 -14.44 -4.50 12.24
C HIS A 169 -14.35 -5.10 10.84
N LEU A 170 -13.23 -5.78 10.53
CA LEU A 170 -13.05 -6.47 9.25
C LEU A 170 -14.18 -7.48 9.01
N ARG A 171 -14.53 -8.29 10.01
CA ARG A 171 -15.66 -9.22 9.96
C ARG A 171 -16.98 -8.53 9.61
N LYS A 172 -17.30 -7.42 10.29
CA LYS A 172 -18.52 -6.64 9.98
C LYS A 172 -18.55 -6.15 8.53
N VAL A 173 -17.41 -5.75 7.98
CA VAL A 173 -17.34 -5.32 6.56
C VAL A 173 -17.58 -6.51 5.64
N VAL A 174 -16.95 -7.66 5.91
CA VAL A 174 -17.13 -8.90 5.13
C VAL A 174 -18.57 -9.37 5.17
N ASP A 175 -19.17 -9.45 6.34
CA ASP A 175 -20.58 -9.89 6.51
C ASP A 175 -21.53 -8.95 5.76
N TRP A 176 -21.37 -7.63 5.93
CA TRP A 176 -22.18 -6.63 5.23
C TRP A 176 -22.08 -6.75 3.72
N ALA A 177 -20.88 -7.00 3.21
CA ALA A 177 -20.60 -7.13 1.78
C ALA A 177 -21.21 -8.42 1.21
N ARG A 178 -21.06 -9.54 1.90
CA ARG A 178 -21.66 -10.84 1.51
C ARG A 178 -23.17 -10.79 1.39
N GLU A 179 -23.85 -10.17 2.36
CA GLU A 179 -25.31 -9.97 2.31
C GLU A 179 -25.79 -9.22 1.06
N ARG A 180 -24.89 -8.46 0.41
CA ARG A 180 -25.20 -7.56 -0.70
C ARG A 180 -24.54 -7.95 -2.04
N GLY A 181 -23.78 -9.03 -2.05
CA GLY A 181 -23.01 -9.46 -3.21
C GLY A 181 -21.94 -8.43 -3.63
N VAL A 182 -21.32 -7.75 -2.66
CA VAL A 182 -20.26 -6.76 -2.85
C VAL A 182 -18.91 -7.42 -2.62
N THR A 183 -17.93 -7.16 -3.50
CA THR A 183 -16.56 -7.63 -3.32
C THR A 183 -15.81 -6.75 -2.32
N VAL A 184 -15.17 -7.37 -1.33
CA VAL A 184 -14.23 -6.72 -0.41
C VAL A 184 -12.81 -6.93 -0.90
N VAL A 185 -12.05 -5.84 -1.04
CA VAL A 185 -10.61 -5.90 -1.37
C VAL A 185 -9.84 -5.18 -0.27
N SER A 186 -8.96 -5.92 0.41
CA SER A 186 -8.07 -5.38 1.43
C SER A 186 -6.67 -5.17 0.87
N ASP A 187 -6.18 -3.93 0.90
CA ASP A 187 -4.77 -3.65 0.62
C ASP A 187 -3.96 -3.82 1.91
N GLU A 188 -3.17 -4.88 1.96
CA GLU A 188 -2.40 -5.32 3.12
C GLU A 188 -0.89 -5.22 2.89
N CYS A 189 -0.47 -4.27 2.04
CA CYS A 189 0.95 -4.07 1.71
C CYS A 189 1.85 -3.82 2.91
N TYR A 190 1.30 -3.47 4.07
CA TYR A 190 2.03 -3.18 5.30
C TYR A 190 1.75 -4.18 6.43
N LEU A 191 1.14 -5.34 6.15
CA LEU A 191 0.74 -6.34 7.15
C LEU A 191 1.91 -6.75 8.07
N SER A 192 3.13 -6.86 7.53
CA SER A 192 4.34 -7.24 8.28
C SER A 192 4.96 -6.10 9.11
N LEU A 193 4.41 -4.89 9.07
CA LEU A 193 4.98 -3.69 9.68
C LEU A 193 4.09 -3.15 10.82
N GLY A 194 3.73 -4.01 11.75
CA GLY A 194 3.06 -3.63 13.00
C GLY A 194 4.08 -3.10 14.03
N TRP A 195 3.74 -1.99 14.70
CA TRP A 195 4.57 -1.34 15.73
C TRP A 195 3.94 -1.45 17.12
N GLU A 196 2.75 -0.88 17.28
CA GLU A 196 2.01 -0.80 18.53
C GLU A 196 0.89 -1.85 18.60
N THR A 197 0.51 -2.42 17.45
CA THR A 197 -0.48 -3.49 17.34
C THR A 197 -0.08 -4.49 16.27
N THR A 198 -0.57 -5.71 16.39
CA THR A 198 -0.39 -6.74 15.35
C THR A 198 -1.52 -6.61 14.33
N PRO A 199 -1.22 -6.28 13.06
CA PRO A 199 -2.24 -6.24 12.03
C PRO A 199 -2.84 -7.61 11.76
N VAL A 200 -4.13 -7.63 11.46
CA VAL A 200 -4.88 -8.84 11.09
C VAL A 200 -5.24 -8.76 9.61
N SER A 201 -5.06 -9.85 8.87
CA SER A 201 -5.49 -9.95 7.48
C SER A 201 -7.01 -10.10 7.38
N VAL A 202 -7.60 -9.55 6.32
CA VAL A 202 -9.01 -9.81 5.99
C VAL A 202 -9.27 -11.29 5.70
N LEU A 203 -8.25 -12.05 5.31
CA LEU A 203 -8.35 -13.50 5.01
C LEU A 203 -8.24 -14.38 6.27
N ALA A 204 -7.92 -13.82 7.43
CA ALA A 204 -7.81 -14.60 8.66
C ALA A 204 -9.13 -15.34 8.97
N ASP A 205 -9.02 -16.56 9.46
CA ASP A 205 -10.21 -17.36 9.80
C ASP A 205 -11.09 -16.70 10.85
N GLU A 206 -10.50 -15.92 11.76
CA GLU A 206 -11.26 -15.11 12.71
C GLU A 206 -12.09 -13.98 12.06
N VAL A 207 -11.79 -13.63 10.80
CA VAL A 207 -12.53 -12.62 10.01
C VAL A 207 -13.52 -13.29 9.07
N THR A 208 -13.08 -14.27 8.29
CA THR A 208 -13.85 -14.89 7.21
C THR A 208 -14.61 -16.14 7.63
N GLY A 209 -14.25 -16.77 8.77
CA GLY A 209 -14.72 -18.09 9.14
C GLY A 209 -14.17 -19.21 8.26
N GLY A 210 -13.06 -18.97 7.56
CA GLY A 210 -12.44 -19.91 6.60
C GLY A 210 -13.08 -19.88 5.20
N ASP A 211 -14.13 -19.09 4.99
CA ASP A 211 -14.76 -18.87 3.67
C ASP A 211 -14.27 -17.56 3.06
N HIS A 212 -13.56 -17.64 1.93
CA HIS A 212 -13.02 -16.47 1.24
C HIS A 212 -13.96 -15.90 0.16
N THR A 213 -15.18 -16.40 0.01
CA THR A 213 -16.12 -15.93 -1.02
C THR A 213 -16.33 -14.41 -0.94
N GLY A 214 -16.10 -13.73 -2.07
CA GLY A 214 -16.22 -12.28 -2.21
C GLY A 214 -15.09 -11.46 -1.58
N VAL A 215 -14.01 -12.08 -1.12
CA VAL A 215 -12.91 -11.40 -0.39
C VAL A 215 -11.57 -11.59 -1.09
N LEU A 216 -10.84 -10.49 -1.31
CA LEU A 216 -9.49 -10.48 -1.84
C LEU A 216 -8.56 -9.67 -0.92
N ALA A 217 -7.33 -10.15 -0.72
CA ALA A 217 -6.24 -9.42 -0.08
C ALA A 217 -5.09 -9.18 -1.06
N VAL A 218 -4.62 -7.94 -1.12
CA VAL A 218 -3.52 -7.50 -1.98
C VAL A 218 -2.26 -7.31 -1.14
N HIS A 219 -1.18 -7.98 -1.55
CA HIS A 219 0.10 -7.95 -0.85
C HIS A 219 1.23 -7.47 -1.75
N SER A 220 2.26 -6.91 -1.15
CA SER A 220 3.44 -6.38 -1.85
C SER A 220 4.73 -6.80 -1.17
N LEU A 221 5.71 -7.20 -1.95
CA LEU A 221 7.08 -7.44 -1.49
C LEU A 221 7.94 -6.16 -1.52
N SER A 222 7.39 -5.06 -2.02
CA SER A 222 8.11 -3.79 -2.18
C SER A 222 8.68 -3.26 -0.86
N LYS A 223 7.94 -3.41 0.25
CA LYS A 223 8.28 -2.75 1.52
C LYS A 223 8.88 -3.72 2.53
N ARG A 224 8.34 -4.93 2.62
CA ARG A 224 8.83 -5.95 3.53
C ARG A 224 10.16 -6.57 3.11
N SER A 225 10.44 -6.59 1.79
CA SER A 225 11.60 -7.27 1.20
C SER A 225 12.43 -6.39 0.27
N ASN A 226 12.20 -5.07 0.27
CA ASN A 226 12.91 -4.07 -0.57
C ASN A 226 12.81 -4.34 -2.09
N LEU A 227 11.71 -4.94 -2.58
CA LEU A 227 11.53 -5.33 -3.98
C LEU A 227 10.69 -4.32 -4.79
N ALA A 228 10.70 -3.04 -4.43
CA ALA A 228 9.89 -2.04 -5.12
C ALA A 228 10.22 -1.94 -6.62
N GLY A 229 11.51 -2.00 -7.00
CA GLY A 229 11.98 -1.98 -8.38
C GLY A 229 11.69 -3.27 -9.15
N TYR A 230 11.52 -4.40 -8.45
CA TYR A 230 11.21 -5.71 -9.06
C TYR A 230 9.75 -5.83 -9.50
N ARG A 231 8.88 -4.93 -9.05
CA ARG A 231 7.45 -4.99 -9.33
C ARG A 231 6.84 -6.32 -8.87
N ALA A 232 7.12 -6.74 -7.64
CA ALA A 232 6.70 -8.01 -7.06
C ALA A 232 5.53 -7.79 -6.07
N GLY A 233 4.40 -8.40 -6.37
CA GLY A 233 3.21 -8.42 -5.53
C GLY A 233 2.34 -9.63 -5.86
N PHE A 234 1.27 -9.81 -5.09
CA PHE A 234 0.30 -10.87 -5.34
C PHE A 234 -1.05 -10.52 -4.71
N VAL A 235 -2.07 -11.22 -5.16
CA VAL A 235 -3.41 -11.23 -4.56
C VAL A 235 -3.74 -12.64 -4.12
N GLY A 236 -4.44 -12.74 -2.99
CA GLY A 236 -5.02 -13.99 -2.48
C GLY A 236 -6.46 -13.79 -2.06
N GLY A 237 -7.24 -14.87 -1.98
CA GLY A 237 -8.61 -14.83 -1.48
C GLY A 237 -9.56 -15.74 -2.27
N ASP A 238 -10.74 -15.24 -2.62
CA ASP A 238 -11.77 -15.98 -3.33
C ASP A 238 -11.22 -16.67 -4.60
N PRO A 239 -11.21 -18.00 -4.68
CA PRO A 239 -10.67 -18.72 -5.84
C PRO A 239 -11.39 -18.39 -7.14
N ALA A 240 -12.70 -18.10 -7.10
CA ALA A 240 -13.47 -17.77 -8.28
C ALA A 240 -13.08 -16.39 -8.83
N LEU A 241 -12.95 -15.38 -7.95
CA LEU A 241 -12.49 -14.05 -8.35
C LEU A 241 -11.05 -14.09 -8.87
N VAL A 242 -10.17 -14.86 -8.24
CA VAL A 242 -8.78 -15.03 -8.69
C VAL A 242 -8.72 -15.71 -10.07
N ALA A 243 -9.61 -16.66 -10.35
CA ALA A 243 -9.71 -17.30 -11.66
C ALA A 243 -10.17 -16.31 -12.76
N GLU A 244 -11.14 -15.44 -12.46
CA GLU A 244 -11.58 -14.37 -13.36
C GLU A 244 -10.45 -13.38 -13.65
N LEU A 245 -9.75 -12.93 -12.61
CA LEU A 245 -8.57 -12.06 -12.76
C LEU A 245 -7.51 -12.71 -13.66
N LEU A 246 -7.21 -13.99 -13.45
CA LEU A 246 -6.24 -14.72 -14.24
C LEU A 246 -6.67 -14.81 -15.70
N ALA A 247 -7.96 -15.07 -15.97
CA ALA A 247 -8.49 -15.19 -17.35
C ALA A 247 -8.25 -13.89 -18.13
N VAL A 248 -8.59 -12.74 -17.57
CA VAL A 248 -8.38 -11.45 -18.23
C VAL A 248 -6.89 -11.10 -18.35
N ARG A 249 -6.09 -11.32 -17.28
CA ARG A 249 -4.66 -11.01 -17.26
C ARG A 249 -3.86 -11.79 -18.30
N LYS A 250 -4.24 -13.03 -18.62
CA LYS A 250 -3.63 -13.83 -19.70
C LYS A 250 -3.75 -13.12 -21.06
N HIS A 251 -4.93 -12.58 -21.35
CA HIS A 251 -5.16 -11.87 -22.62
C HIS A 251 -4.49 -10.51 -22.67
N ALA A 252 -4.38 -9.84 -21.52
CA ALA A 252 -3.79 -8.50 -21.40
C ALA A 252 -2.26 -8.51 -21.30
N GLY A 253 -1.61 -9.68 -21.23
CA GLY A 253 -0.15 -9.78 -21.10
C GLY A 253 0.37 -9.30 -19.74
N MET A 254 -0.45 -9.31 -18.70
CA MET A 254 -0.08 -8.88 -17.35
C MET A 254 0.64 -10.01 -16.60
N ILE A 255 1.89 -10.28 -16.99
CA ILE A 255 2.69 -11.43 -16.55
C ILE A 255 3.89 -10.95 -15.76
N VAL A 256 4.13 -11.55 -14.60
CA VAL A 256 5.36 -11.30 -13.80
C VAL A 256 6.54 -12.01 -14.48
N PRO A 257 7.66 -11.33 -14.75
CA PRO A 257 8.84 -11.94 -15.39
C PRO A 257 9.38 -13.16 -14.62
N ALA A 258 9.88 -14.16 -15.33
CA ALA A 258 10.38 -15.40 -14.71
C ALA A 258 11.44 -15.19 -13.62
N PRO A 259 12.48 -14.34 -13.82
CA PRO A 259 13.45 -14.06 -12.76
C PRO A 259 12.81 -13.41 -11.51
N VAL A 260 11.78 -12.56 -11.70
CA VAL A 260 11.07 -11.95 -10.58
C VAL A 260 10.22 -12.99 -9.83
N GLN A 261 9.62 -13.98 -10.54
CA GLN A 261 8.91 -15.08 -9.89
C GLN A 261 9.84 -15.91 -8.98
N ALA A 262 11.08 -16.17 -9.40
CA ALA A 262 12.08 -16.85 -8.57
C ALA A 262 12.49 -16.00 -7.35
N ALA A 263 12.72 -14.71 -7.54
CA ALA A 263 12.98 -13.76 -6.47
C ALA A 263 11.82 -13.70 -5.45
N MET A 264 10.58 -13.75 -5.90
CA MET A 264 9.40 -13.80 -5.03
C MET A 264 9.37 -15.07 -4.16
N ILE A 265 9.72 -16.22 -4.71
CA ILE A 265 9.79 -17.48 -3.94
C ILE A 265 10.81 -17.33 -2.80
N ALA A 266 12.03 -16.86 -3.09
CA ALA A 266 13.06 -16.64 -2.07
C ALA A 266 12.57 -15.67 -0.98
N ALA A 267 11.95 -14.56 -1.37
CA ALA A 267 11.45 -13.55 -0.42
C ALA A 267 10.27 -14.03 0.45
N LEU A 268 9.46 -15.00 -0.02
CA LEU A 268 8.30 -15.52 0.70
C LEU A 268 8.63 -16.72 1.60
N THR A 269 9.77 -17.36 1.36
CA THR A 269 10.20 -18.55 2.13
C THR A 269 11.17 -18.22 3.25
N ASP A 270 11.83 -17.05 3.22
CA ASP A 270 12.71 -16.56 4.28
C ASP A 270 12.12 -15.32 4.96
N GLU A 271 11.88 -15.38 6.25
CA GLU A 271 11.36 -14.25 7.06
C GLU A 271 12.49 -13.52 7.81
N THR A 272 13.73 -13.99 7.77
CA THR A 272 14.86 -13.37 8.51
C THR A 272 15.09 -11.94 8.05
N HIS A 273 15.17 -11.73 6.75
CA HIS A 273 15.35 -10.39 6.17
C HIS A 273 14.20 -9.42 6.48
N VAL A 274 12.99 -9.96 6.70
CA VAL A 274 11.81 -9.14 7.08
C VAL A 274 11.96 -8.63 8.49
N ALA A 275 12.42 -9.47 9.41
CA ALA A 275 12.69 -9.07 10.79
C ALA A 275 13.79 -8.01 10.87
N ASP A 276 14.87 -8.17 10.11
CA ASP A 276 15.97 -7.21 10.03
C ASP A 276 15.50 -5.86 9.46
N GLN A 277 14.76 -5.88 8.36
CA GLN A 277 14.22 -4.66 7.76
C GLN A 277 13.20 -3.96 8.67
N ARG A 278 12.36 -4.73 9.35
CA ARG A 278 11.43 -4.19 10.34
C ARG A 278 12.16 -3.50 11.49
N ALA A 279 13.26 -4.08 11.98
CA ALA A 279 14.08 -3.46 13.03
C ALA A 279 14.68 -2.10 12.58
N ARG A 280 15.18 -2.01 11.34
CA ARG A 280 15.67 -0.74 10.77
C ARG A 280 14.55 0.32 10.69
N TYR A 281 13.39 -0.05 10.16
CA TYR A 281 12.25 0.88 10.11
C TYR A 281 11.77 1.31 11.50
N ALA A 282 11.81 0.43 12.50
CA ALA A 282 11.46 0.76 13.87
C ALA A 282 12.40 1.84 14.44
N ALA A 283 13.72 1.69 14.26
CA ALA A 283 14.71 2.67 14.71
C ALA A 283 14.51 4.04 14.03
N ARG A 284 14.29 4.06 12.71
CA ARG A 284 14.00 5.28 11.94
C ARG A 284 12.69 5.93 12.38
N ARG A 285 11.66 5.12 12.64
CA ARG A 285 10.37 5.57 13.17
C ARG A 285 10.55 6.29 14.50
N ASP A 286 11.26 5.69 15.45
CA ASP A 286 11.45 6.25 16.79
C ASP A 286 12.22 7.57 16.74
N THR A 287 13.24 7.65 15.89
CA THR A 287 14.00 8.89 15.66
C THR A 287 13.10 9.99 15.10
N LEU A 288 12.38 9.73 14.00
CA LEU A 288 11.50 10.71 13.36
C LEU A 288 10.32 11.10 14.27
N ARG A 289 9.69 10.13 14.94
CA ARG A 289 8.59 10.40 15.86
C ARG A 289 9.01 11.33 17.00
N THR A 290 10.16 11.04 17.59
CA THR A 290 10.73 11.88 18.66
C THR A 290 11.03 13.29 18.18
N ALA A 291 11.66 13.44 17.02
CA ALA A 291 12.00 14.74 16.46
C ALA A 291 10.76 15.57 16.09
N LEU A 292 9.78 14.95 15.42
CA LEU A 292 8.50 15.59 15.05
C LEU A 292 7.72 16.05 16.29
N THR A 293 7.63 15.20 17.33
CA THR A 293 6.92 15.57 18.58
C THR A 293 7.60 16.75 19.27
N LYS A 294 8.94 16.77 19.35
CA LYS A 294 9.70 17.91 19.89
C LYS A 294 9.53 19.18 19.06
N ALA A 295 9.35 19.05 17.75
CA ALA A 295 9.08 20.15 16.82
C ALA A 295 7.61 20.64 16.84
N GLY A 296 6.78 20.12 17.76
CA GLY A 296 5.40 20.53 17.95
C GLY A 296 4.40 19.88 17.01
N PHE A 297 4.76 18.74 16.38
CA PHE A 297 3.80 17.92 15.63
C PHE A 297 3.05 16.96 16.57
N GLU A 298 1.76 16.83 16.34
CA GLU A 298 0.97 15.73 16.85
C GLU A 298 1.02 14.57 15.84
N ILE A 299 1.24 13.34 16.34
CA ILE A 299 1.24 12.11 15.51
C ILE A 299 -0.08 11.40 15.74
N SER A 300 -0.89 11.34 14.70
CA SER A 300 -2.18 10.63 14.72
C SER A 300 -2.00 9.19 14.26
N HIS A 301 -2.61 8.24 14.95
CA HIS A 301 -2.51 6.82 14.60
C HIS A 301 -1.05 6.33 14.51
N SER A 302 -0.61 5.88 13.33
CA SER A 302 0.77 5.38 13.08
C SER A 302 1.12 4.12 13.88
N GLU A 303 0.12 3.29 14.17
CA GLU A 303 0.22 2.02 14.92
C GLU A 303 0.96 0.94 14.13
N ALA A 304 0.99 1.11 12.80
CA ALA A 304 1.64 0.20 11.85
C ALA A 304 1.99 0.94 10.56
N GLY A 305 2.54 0.20 9.59
CA GLY A 305 2.87 0.74 8.26
C GLY A 305 4.21 1.44 8.20
N LEU A 306 4.40 2.25 7.17
CA LEU A 306 5.69 2.81 6.78
C LEU A 306 5.76 4.33 6.96
N TYR A 307 4.75 4.92 7.61
CA TYR A 307 4.58 6.36 7.66
C TYR A 307 4.22 6.85 9.05
N LEU A 308 4.67 8.06 9.36
CA LEU A 308 4.13 8.87 10.45
C LEU A 308 3.12 9.84 9.85
N TRP A 309 1.93 9.88 10.41
CA TRP A 309 0.84 10.76 10.03
C TRP A 309 0.80 11.94 11.01
N ALA A 310 1.37 13.06 10.58
CA ALA A 310 1.71 14.17 11.46
C ALA A 310 0.92 15.43 11.13
N THR A 311 0.57 16.21 12.15
CA THR A 311 -0.10 17.51 11.99
C THR A 311 0.47 18.55 12.93
N ARG A 312 0.41 19.83 12.50
CA ARG A 312 0.58 21.01 13.35
C ARG A 312 -0.73 21.80 13.47
N ASP A 313 -1.84 21.18 13.09
CA ASP A 313 -3.16 21.79 13.04
C ASP A 313 -3.23 23.03 12.10
N GLU A 314 -2.43 23.03 11.04
CA GLU A 314 -2.40 24.03 9.98
C GLU A 314 -2.66 23.37 8.60
N ASP A 315 -2.78 24.17 7.56
CA ASP A 315 -2.88 23.66 6.18
C ASP A 315 -1.66 22.80 5.82
N CYS A 316 -1.88 21.64 5.21
CA CYS A 316 -0.81 20.69 4.92
C CYS A 316 0.24 21.24 3.94
N TRP A 317 -0.12 22.14 3.02
CA TRP A 317 0.84 22.76 2.12
C TRP A 317 1.69 23.81 2.82
N ALA A 318 1.14 24.53 3.81
CA ALA A 318 1.94 25.42 4.67
C ALA A 318 2.98 24.61 5.45
N THR A 319 2.58 23.46 6.01
CA THR A 319 3.51 22.54 6.67
C THR A 319 4.59 22.01 5.71
N VAL A 320 4.20 21.61 4.48
CA VAL A 320 5.16 21.15 3.45
C VAL A 320 6.17 22.25 3.10
N ASP A 321 5.72 23.50 2.91
CA ASP A 321 6.62 24.62 2.61
C ASP A 321 7.61 24.87 3.76
N ARG A 322 7.13 24.89 5.01
CA ARG A 322 7.98 25.04 6.20
C ARG A 322 9.06 23.95 6.35
N LEU A 323 8.68 22.69 6.07
CA LEU A 323 9.61 21.56 6.05
C LEU A 323 10.60 21.66 4.88
N ALA A 324 10.11 22.06 3.68
CA ALA A 324 10.95 22.21 2.50
C ALA A 324 12.04 23.27 2.69
N ARG A 325 11.75 24.42 3.36
CA ARG A 325 12.76 25.44 3.73
C ARG A 325 13.88 24.88 4.63
N ARG A 326 13.63 23.78 5.35
CA ARG A 326 14.61 23.01 6.12
C ARG A 326 15.24 21.87 5.35
N GLY A 327 15.02 21.81 4.02
CA GLY A 327 15.52 20.71 3.21
C GLY A 327 14.84 19.37 3.49
N ILE A 328 13.63 19.34 4.08
CA ILE A 328 12.86 18.13 4.34
C ILE A 328 11.62 18.14 3.42
N LEU A 329 11.47 17.11 2.59
CA LEU A 329 10.30 16.96 1.73
C LEU A 329 9.32 15.94 2.33
N ALA A 330 8.09 16.37 2.57
CA ALA A 330 6.99 15.53 3.05
C ALA A 330 5.85 15.48 2.01
N ALA A 331 4.97 14.48 2.09
CA ALA A 331 3.79 14.44 1.26
C ALA A 331 2.60 15.13 1.97
N PRO A 332 1.91 16.10 1.31
CA PRO A 332 0.75 16.76 1.90
C PRO A 332 -0.42 15.79 2.04
N GLY A 333 -1.19 15.94 3.10
CA GLY A 333 -2.37 15.13 3.35
C GLY A 333 -3.44 15.27 2.27
N ALA A 334 -3.52 16.43 1.62
CA ALA A 334 -4.44 16.69 0.52
C ALA A 334 -4.39 15.63 -0.60
N PHE A 335 -3.26 14.93 -0.80
CA PHE A 335 -3.13 13.82 -1.76
C PHE A 335 -4.01 12.62 -1.42
N TYR A 336 -4.42 12.47 -0.16
CA TYR A 336 -5.12 11.29 0.36
C TYR A 336 -6.61 11.51 0.56
N GLY A 337 -7.09 12.72 0.30
CA GLY A 337 -8.49 13.10 0.37
C GLY A 337 -8.73 14.39 1.16
N PRO A 338 -9.93 15.00 1.01
CA PRO A 338 -10.24 16.30 1.63
C PRO A 338 -10.14 16.30 3.15
N ALA A 339 -10.49 15.17 3.80
CA ALA A 339 -10.43 15.03 5.27
C ALA A 339 -8.98 15.07 5.82
N ALA A 340 -7.98 15.01 4.95
CA ALA A 340 -6.57 14.94 5.31
C ALA A 340 -5.81 16.28 5.18
N ALA A 341 -6.52 17.37 4.88
CA ALA A 341 -5.93 18.66 4.51
C ALA A 341 -5.05 19.33 5.60
N ARG A 342 -5.07 18.82 6.83
CA ARG A 342 -4.28 19.37 7.97
C ARG A 342 -3.12 18.47 8.39
N HIS A 343 -2.84 17.41 7.63
CA HIS A 343 -1.78 16.45 7.95
C HIS A 343 -0.72 16.40 6.87
N VAL A 344 0.45 15.93 7.23
CA VAL A 344 1.50 15.51 6.29
C VAL A 344 1.88 14.06 6.55
N ARG A 345 2.30 13.35 5.51
CA ARG A 345 2.81 11.99 5.61
C ARG A 345 4.33 12.01 5.55
N ILE A 346 4.97 11.43 6.55
CA ILE A 346 6.42 11.30 6.68
C ILE A 346 6.82 9.83 6.52
N ALA A 347 7.62 9.50 5.52
CA ALA A 347 8.07 8.13 5.26
C ALA A 347 9.31 7.77 6.07
N MET A 348 9.44 6.50 6.47
CA MET A 348 10.58 5.95 7.22
C MET A 348 11.64 5.33 6.30
N THR A 349 11.63 5.64 5.01
CA THR A 349 12.42 4.94 3.99
C THR A 349 13.69 5.67 3.55
N ALA A 350 14.06 6.78 4.19
CA ALA A 350 15.37 7.39 4.00
C ALA A 350 16.47 6.57 4.72
N THR A 351 17.74 6.77 4.33
CA THR A 351 18.87 6.14 5.03
C THR A 351 18.98 6.64 6.48
N ASP A 352 19.70 5.91 7.33
CA ASP A 352 19.86 6.28 8.75
C ASP A 352 20.47 7.68 8.91
N GLU A 353 21.46 8.03 8.07
CA GLU A 353 22.11 9.35 8.05
C GLU A 353 21.11 10.44 7.64
N ARG A 354 20.23 10.18 6.67
CA ARG A 354 19.22 11.14 6.23
C ARG A 354 18.12 11.32 7.28
N VAL A 355 17.75 10.25 7.98
CA VAL A 355 16.80 10.30 9.10
C VAL A 355 17.39 11.13 10.25
N ALA A 356 18.67 10.93 10.59
CA ALA A 356 19.37 11.74 11.59
C ALA A 356 19.41 13.22 11.17
N ALA A 357 19.78 13.52 9.91
CA ALA A 357 19.77 14.88 9.40
C ALA A 357 18.39 15.54 9.45
N ALA A 358 17.31 14.79 9.17
CA ALA A 358 15.95 15.31 9.35
C ALA A 358 15.65 15.65 10.82
N ALA A 359 16.06 14.77 11.74
CA ALA A 359 15.87 15.01 13.19
C ALA A 359 16.60 16.25 13.67
N ASP A 360 17.85 16.47 13.22
CA ASP A 360 18.64 17.65 13.56
C ASP A 360 17.98 18.94 13.03
N ARG A 361 17.52 18.93 11.77
CA ARG A 361 16.82 20.07 11.15
C ARG A 361 15.47 20.37 11.79
N LEU A 362 14.78 19.36 12.31
CA LEU A 362 13.53 19.52 13.06
C LEU A 362 13.76 20.08 14.47
N ALA A 363 14.97 19.98 15.02
CA ALA A 363 15.32 20.55 16.34
C ALA A 363 15.41 22.09 16.32
N GLU A 364 15.59 22.70 15.14
CA GLU A 364 15.56 24.14 14.99
C GLU A 364 14.14 24.67 15.22
N PRO A 365 13.96 25.81 15.93
CA PRO A 365 12.64 26.40 16.14
C PRO A 365 11.94 26.70 14.81
N PHE A 366 10.66 26.39 14.72
CA PHE A 366 9.83 26.85 13.61
C PHE A 366 9.56 28.34 13.81
N THR A 367 10.42 29.20 13.24
CA THR A 367 10.16 30.64 13.16
C THR A 367 9.13 30.90 12.08
N ASP A 368 8.14 31.74 12.41
CA ASP A 368 7.08 32.16 11.49
C ASP A 368 7.60 32.95 10.30
#